data_d8f7eb1564be922be7f5a1493fa75add
#
_entry.id   d8f7eb1564be922be7f5a1493fa75add
#
_cell.length_a   1.000
_cell.length_b   1.000
_cell.length_c   1.000
_cell.angle_alpha   90.00
_cell.angle_beta   90.00
_cell.angle_gamma   90.00
#
_symmetry.space_group_name_H-M   'P 1'
#
loop_
_entity.id
_entity.type
_entity.pdbx_description
1 polymer ?
#
loop_
_entity_poly.entity_id
_entity_poly.type
_entity_poly.pdbx_seq_one_letter_code
_entity_poly.pdbx_strand_id
1 'polypeptide(L)'
;IAESLGVEALNIIVTKGQFSGEVKKNLDDIPTILRVAALLHDMGNPPFGHLGEEVISDWFKANLPKLRFTTSKKVIFEESHSTDSEMLNNLLKEQMRLDFYNFEGNAQLLRLVSKLSNVVDDYGMNLTYPVLATIIKYPCTSTQIDKNKGVEYKKMGYMYSENDLYNHINTELGLGGKRHPLVFLLEAADDIAYLTADIEDAHKKGMIMLTDFLKILTEHKDNPFISEILSENTRYEKQWELTPIPGHDNYIMQRLRIFIKGKMISSVKEAFEKNYKDIMDGNFSQELLSVSSANELVNIIRRDVEQKYIYYSRNITKTKLQSYQIIDTLLNRFVPSVFNGKNAGSSDDKDSLTYSLISNNYRYVCEKKCKEKEYNDPENIYYRLLLVTDFIAGMTDTYAMDMYHLLTATNGINQ
;
A
#
# COMPACT_ATOMS: atom_id res chain seq x y z
N ILE A 1 0.98 7.52 16.20
CA ILE A 1 1.98 8.36 15.49
C ILE A 1 1.25 9.38 14.62
N ALA A 2 0.47 8.97 13.62
CA ALA A 2 -0.19 9.88 12.68
C ALA A 2 -1.03 10.95 13.37
N GLU A 3 -1.87 10.59 14.34
CA GLU A 3 -2.65 11.55 15.12
C GLU A 3 -1.77 12.52 15.91
N SER A 4 -0.69 12.04 16.52
CA SER A 4 0.27 12.91 17.23
C SER A 4 0.96 13.90 16.29
N LEU A 5 1.39 13.44 15.10
CA LEU A 5 1.91 14.34 14.06
C LEU A 5 0.85 15.33 13.56
N GLY A 6 -0.42 14.91 13.51
CA GLY A 6 -1.54 15.79 13.18
C GLY A 6 -1.74 16.92 14.18
N VAL A 7 -1.62 16.64 15.48
CA VAL A 7 -1.67 17.68 16.53
C VAL A 7 -0.53 18.67 16.39
N GLU A 8 0.68 18.18 16.14
CA GLU A 8 1.84 19.04 15.94
C GLU A 8 1.73 19.88 14.65
N ALA A 9 1.25 19.26 13.56
CA ALA A 9 0.98 19.97 12.31
C ALA A 9 -0.08 21.06 12.48
N LEU A 10 -1.17 20.77 13.19
CA LEU A 10 -2.20 21.75 13.51
C LEU A 10 -1.60 22.99 14.21
N ASN A 11 -0.76 22.77 15.22
CA ASN A 11 -0.08 23.85 15.94
C ASN A 11 0.79 24.70 15.00
N ILE A 12 1.55 24.06 14.11
CA ILE A 12 2.41 24.75 13.13
C ILE A 12 1.55 25.55 12.13
N ILE A 13 0.51 24.92 11.57
CA ILE A 13 -0.39 25.52 10.58
C ILE A 13 -1.09 26.75 11.18
N VAL A 14 -1.66 26.62 12.39
CA VAL A 14 -2.34 27.73 13.07
C VAL A 14 -1.37 28.87 13.37
N THR A 15 -0.14 28.57 13.79
CA THR A 15 0.87 29.57 14.14
C THR A 15 1.39 30.32 12.90
N LYS A 16 1.69 29.58 11.83
CA LYS A 16 2.28 30.16 10.59
C LYS A 16 1.25 30.74 9.64
N GLY A 17 0.05 30.17 9.60
CA GLY A 17 -0.99 30.54 8.64
C GLY A 17 -1.82 31.76 9.02
N GLN A 18 -1.75 32.27 10.25
CA GLN A 18 -2.52 33.44 10.76
C GLN A 18 -4.03 33.33 10.49
N PHE A 19 -4.59 32.12 10.56
CA PHE A 19 -6.01 31.89 10.32
C PHE A 19 -6.90 32.44 11.43
N SER A 20 -8.08 32.97 11.05
CA SER A 20 -9.08 33.52 11.97
C SER A 20 -10.46 32.88 11.77
N GLY A 21 -11.29 32.91 12.82
CA GLY A 21 -12.72 32.56 12.76
C GLY A 21 -12.99 31.11 12.36
N GLU A 22 -13.92 30.90 11.42
CA GLU A 22 -14.38 29.57 10.98
C GLU A 22 -13.27 28.71 10.36
N VAL A 23 -12.30 29.32 9.66
CA VAL A 23 -11.19 28.59 9.07
C VAL A 23 -10.37 27.88 10.14
N LYS A 24 -10.09 28.55 11.27
CA LYS A 24 -9.38 27.94 12.39
C LYS A 24 -10.13 26.73 12.95
N LYS A 25 -11.46 26.81 13.06
CA LYS A 25 -12.29 25.73 13.58
C LYS A 25 -12.24 24.47 12.68
N ASN A 26 -12.17 24.65 11.37
CA ASN A 26 -12.06 23.54 10.42
C ASN A 26 -10.69 22.85 10.45
N LEU A 27 -9.65 23.54 10.93
CA LEU A 27 -8.31 22.95 11.09
C LEU A 27 -8.25 21.95 12.26
N ASP A 28 -9.17 22.01 13.22
CA ASP A 28 -9.23 21.09 14.36
C ASP A 28 -9.46 19.63 13.94
N ASP A 29 -9.91 19.39 12.70
CA ASP A 29 -10.09 18.05 12.12
C ASP A 29 -8.79 17.39 11.61
N ILE A 30 -7.68 18.14 11.48
CA ILE A 30 -6.40 17.65 10.95
C ILE A 30 -5.91 16.36 11.65
N PRO A 31 -5.89 16.28 13.00
CA PRO A 31 -5.48 15.04 13.67
C PRO A 31 -6.41 13.86 13.37
N THR A 32 -7.71 14.12 13.23
CA THR A 32 -8.71 13.10 12.90
C THR A 32 -8.55 12.60 11.47
N ILE A 33 -8.31 13.50 10.51
CA ILE A 33 -8.04 13.14 9.11
C ILE A 33 -6.82 12.21 9.04
N LEU A 34 -5.72 12.57 9.69
CA LEU A 34 -4.51 11.75 9.71
C LEU A 34 -4.71 10.42 10.43
N ARG A 35 -5.47 10.39 11.52
CA ARG A 35 -5.82 9.15 12.22
C ARG A 35 -6.62 8.20 11.32
N VAL A 36 -7.64 8.71 10.63
CA VAL A 36 -8.47 7.92 9.72
C VAL A 36 -7.62 7.44 8.53
N ALA A 37 -6.86 8.33 7.89
CA ALA A 37 -5.98 7.96 6.79
C ALA A 37 -4.96 6.87 7.19
N ALA A 38 -4.39 6.96 8.39
CA ALA A 38 -3.47 5.94 8.91
C ALA A 38 -4.14 4.59 9.24
N LEU A 39 -5.43 4.57 9.58
CA LEU A 39 -6.16 3.31 9.74
C LEU A 39 -6.45 2.62 8.41
N LEU A 40 -6.54 3.39 7.34
CA LEU A 40 -6.88 2.91 6.00
C LEU A 40 -5.66 2.54 5.15
N HIS A 41 -4.49 3.14 5.39
CA HIS A 41 -3.37 3.23 4.45
C HIS A 41 -2.94 1.90 3.80
N ASP A 42 -3.07 0.79 4.53
CA ASP A 42 -2.68 -0.55 4.07
C ASP A 42 -3.83 -1.44 3.60
N MET A 43 -5.09 -0.95 3.63
CA MET A 43 -6.25 -1.77 3.27
C MET A 43 -6.30 -2.18 1.80
N GLY A 44 -5.55 -1.51 0.94
CA GLY A 44 -5.44 -1.83 -0.49
C GLY A 44 -4.33 -2.82 -0.83
N ASN A 45 -3.49 -3.19 0.13
CA ASN A 45 -2.40 -4.13 -0.10
C ASN A 45 -2.94 -5.53 -0.37
N PRO A 46 -2.46 -6.20 -1.43
CA PRO A 46 -2.82 -7.59 -1.71
C PRO A 46 -2.20 -8.53 -0.65
N PRO A 47 -2.59 -9.81 -0.63
CA PRO A 47 -1.90 -10.82 0.17
C PRO A 47 -0.39 -10.74 -0.05
N PHE A 48 0.38 -10.91 1.02
CA PHE A 48 1.84 -10.79 1.06
C PHE A 48 2.37 -9.36 0.81
N GLY A 49 1.52 -8.33 0.84
CA GLY A 49 1.89 -6.92 0.75
C GLY A 49 2.62 -6.59 -0.56
N HIS A 50 3.75 -5.90 -0.48
CA HIS A 50 4.53 -5.50 -1.66
C HIS A 50 5.01 -6.66 -2.54
N LEU A 51 5.21 -7.86 -1.96
CA LEU A 51 5.51 -9.05 -2.75
C LEU A 51 4.32 -9.44 -3.62
N GLY A 52 3.11 -9.31 -3.08
CA GLY A 52 1.88 -9.54 -3.82
C GLY A 52 1.68 -8.56 -4.97
N GLU A 53 1.99 -7.26 -4.76
CA GLU A 53 1.95 -6.24 -5.82
C GLU A 53 2.89 -6.61 -6.98
N GLU A 54 4.14 -6.98 -6.65
CA GLU A 54 5.14 -7.41 -7.64
C GLU A 54 4.65 -8.60 -8.46
N VAL A 55 4.14 -9.63 -7.79
CA VAL A 55 3.65 -10.85 -8.46
C VAL A 55 2.45 -10.55 -9.37
N ILE A 56 1.48 -9.74 -8.91
CA ILE A 56 0.33 -9.33 -9.74
C ILE A 56 0.82 -8.58 -10.98
N SER A 57 1.69 -7.59 -10.81
CA SER A 57 2.25 -6.80 -11.91
C SER A 57 3.00 -7.66 -12.92
N ASP A 58 3.85 -8.55 -12.46
CA ASP A 58 4.66 -9.43 -13.30
C ASP A 58 3.80 -10.45 -14.02
N TRP A 59 2.78 -10.99 -13.36
CA TRP A 59 1.82 -11.88 -14.00
C TRP A 59 1.11 -11.20 -15.18
N PHE A 60 0.60 -9.96 -14.99
CA PHE A 60 -0.07 -9.24 -16.07
C PHE A 60 0.88 -8.89 -17.21
N LYS A 61 2.12 -8.47 -16.92
CA LYS A 61 3.13 -8.22 -17.96
C LYS A 61 3.41 -9.46 -18.81
N ALA A 62 3.50 -10.62 -18.16
CA ALA A 62 3.82 -11.88 -18.82
C ALA A 62 2.63 -12.52 -19.56
N ASN A 63 1.41 -12.36 -19.05
CA ASN A 63 0.26 -13.17 -19.47
C ASN A 63 -0.83 -12.35 -20.18
N LEU A 64 -1.02 -11.07 -19.89
CA LEU A 64 -2.03 -10.24 -20.61
C LEU A 64 -1.80 -10.23 -22.14
N PRO A 65 -0.56 -10.18 -22.65
CA PRO A 65 -0.28 -10.32 -24.09
C PRO A 65 -0.64 -11.68 -24.70
N LYS A 66 -0.88 -12.72 -23.88
CA LYS A 66 -1.24 -14.06 -24.32
C LYS A 66 -2.75 -14.33 -24.25
N LEU A 67 -3.51 -13.42 -23.64
CA LEU A 67 -4.96 -13.55 -23.50
C LEU A 67 -5.64 -13.06 -24.77
N ARG A 68 -6.50 -13.91 -25.36
CA ARG A 68 -7.31 -13.53 -26.52
C ARG A 68 -8.74 -14.07 -26.44
N PHE A 69 -9.63 -13.42 -27.19
CA PHE A 69 -10.96 -13.95 -27.45
C PHE A 69 -10.93 -15.03 -28.54
N THR A 70 -11.64 -16.12 -28.29
CA THR A 70 -11.96 -17.09 -29.34
C THR A 70 -13.15 -16.62 -30.16
N THR A 71 -13.42 -17.30 -31.30
CA THR A 71 -14.64 -17.09 -32.13
C THR A 71 -15.94 -17.28 -31.34
N SER A 72 -15.91 -18.07 -30.26
CA SER A 72 -17.04 -18.23 -29.34
C SER A 72 -17.08 -17.22 -28.21
N LYS A 73 -16.30 -16.13 -28.31
CA LYS A 73 -16.18 -15.05 -27.30
C LYS A 73 -15.67 -15.51 -25.92
N LYS A 74 -14.97 -16.65 -25.85
CA LYS A 74 -14.29 -17.11 -24.63
C LYS A 74 -12.86 -16.59 -24.60
N VAL A 75 -12.35 -16.30 -23.42
CA VAL A 75 -10.95 -15.91 -23.21
C VAL A 75 -10.12 -17.16 -22.92
N ILE A 76 -9.01 -17.30 -23.64
CA ILE A 76 -8.02 -18.37 -23.47
C ILE A 76 -6.60 -17.79 -23.46
N PHE A 77 -5.64 -18.59 -22.95
CA PHE A 77 -4.20 -18.34 -23.14
C PHE A 77 -3.74 -18.97 -24.45
N GLU A 78 -2.99 -18.21 -25.25
CA GLU A 78 -2.37 -18.72 -26.47
C GLU A 78 -0.96 -18.18 -26.66
N GLU A 79 -0.01 -19.05 -26.97
CA GLU A 79 1.42 -18.71 -27.03
C GLU A 79 1.90 -18.14 -28.36
N SER A 80 1.12 -18.10 -29.43
CA SER A 80 1.49 -17.34 -30.66
C SER A 80 0.54 -17.51 -31.85
N HIS A 81 0.57 -16.54 -32.79
CA HIS A 81 0.02 -16.52 -34.17
C HIS A 81 -1.44 -16.18 -34.39
N SER A 82 -2.16 -15.61 -33.43
CA SER A 82 -3.48 -15.02 -33.67
C SER A 82 -3.38 -13.59 -34.22
N THR A 83 -4.40 -13.15 -34.95
CA THR A 83 -4.51 -11.77 -35.41
C THR A 83 -4.57 -10.82 -34.22
N ASP A 84 -3.81 -9.71 -34.28
CA ASP A 84 -3.69 -8.70 -33.22
C ASP A 84 -5.03 -8.16 -32.69
N SER A 85 -6.08 -8.24 -33.48
CA SER A 85 -7.41 -7.70 -33.15
C SER A 85 -8.18 -8.49 -32.07
N GLU A 86 -7.75 -9.71 -31.73
CA GLU A 86 -8.39 -10.57 -30.71
C GLU A 86 -7.64 -10.58 -29.36
N MET A 87 -6.45 -9.99 -29.30
CA MET A 87 -5.64 -9.94 -28.10
C MET A 87 -6.15 -8.90 -27.12
N LEU A 88 -6.47 -9.30 -25.88
CA LEU A 88 -6.99 -8.38 -24.85
C LEU A 88 -6.05 -7.19 -24.62
N ASN A 89 -4.75 -7.45 -24.65
CA ASN A 89 -3.73 -6.39 -24.48
C ASN A 89 -3.86 -5.25 -25.49
N ASN A 90 -4.22 -5.57 -26.74
CA ASN A 90 -4.34 -4.59 -27.83
C ASN A 90 -5.69 -3.87 -27.83
N LEU A 91 -6.71 -4.45 -27.21
CA LEU A 91 -8.04 -3.86 -27.05
C LEU A 91 -8.06 -2.82 -25.90
N LEU A 92 -7.21 -2.96 -24.90
CA LEU A 92 -7.16 -2.03 -23.78
C LEU A 92 -6.52 -0.69 -24.17
N LYS A 93 -7.08 0.42 -23.67
CA LYS A 93 -6.42 1.73 -23.72
C LYS A 93 -5.11 1.69 -22.91
N GLU A 94 -4.19 2.60 -23.23
CA GLU A 94 -2.85 2.60 -22.63
C GLU A 94 -2.88 2.61 -21.10
N GLN A 95 -3.59 3.56 -20.48
CA GLN A 95 -3.71 3.64 -19.02
C GLN A 95 -4.31 2.35 -18.45
N MET A 96 -5.39 1.82 -19.03
CA MET A 96 -6.04 0.61 -18.56
C MET A 96 -5.10 -0.59 -18.50
N ARG A 97 -4.21 -0.72 -19.48
CA ARG A 97 -3.18 -1.77 -19.53
C ARG A 97 -2.07 -1.53 -18.52
N LEU A 98 -1.59 -0.30 -18.42
CA LEU A 98 -0.52 0.07 -17.53
C LEU A 98 -0.93 0.02 -16.06
N ASP A 99 -2.21 0.17 -15.71
CA ASP A 99 -2.73 0.00 -14.36
C ASP A 99 -2.44 -1.41 -13.83
N PHE A 100 -2.60 -2.44 -14.68
CA PHE A 100 -2.26 -3.81 -14.31
C PHE A 100 -0.75 -4.08 -14.30
N TYR A 101 0.02 -3.47 -15.23
CA TYR A 101 1.46 -3.63 -15.30
C TYR A 101 2.20 -2.95 -14.14
N ASN A 102 1.58 -1.97 -13.52
CA ASN A 102 2.09 -1.22 -12.38
C ASN A 102 1.11 -1.32 -11.19
N PHE A 103 0.51 -2.49 -10.97
CA PHE A 103 -0.45 -2.69 -9.87
C PHE A 103 0.15 -2.18 -8.55
N GLU A 104 -0.64 -1.40 -7.80
CA GLU A 104 -0.18 -0.66 -6.62
C GLU A 104 -1.27 -0.66 -5.55
N GLY A 105 -0.91 -1.08 -4.33
CA GLY A 105 -1.84 -1.15 -3.19
C GLY A 105 -2.47 0.19 -2.81
N ASN A 106 -1.73 1.31 -2.93
CA ASN A 106 -2.31 2.63 -2.64
C ASN A 106 -3.39 3.03 -3.66
N ALA A 107 -3.22 2.68 -4.95
CA ALA A 107 -4.26 2.89 -5.95
C ALA A 107 -5.47 1.97 -5.71
N GLN A 108 -5.23 0.72 -5.34
CA GLN A 108 -6.26 -0.23 -4.93
C GLN A 108 -7.00 0.24 -3.67
N LEU A 109 -6.30 0.88 -2.72
CA LEU A 109 -6.92 1.47 -1.53
C LEU A 109 -7.98 2.51 -1.90
N LEU A 110 -7.64 3.48 -2.78
CA LEU A 110 -8.60 4.49 -3.21
C LEU A 110 -9.86 3.84 -3.80
N ARG A 111 -9.69 2.82 -4.65
CA ARG A 111 -10.76 2.05 -5.25
C ARG A 111 -11.58 1.31 -4.19
N LEU A 112 -10.93 0.64 -3.23
CA LEU A 112 -11.58 -0.09 -2.14
C LEU A 112 -12.50 0.83 -1.34
N VAL A 113 -11.99 1.96 -0.84
CA VAL A 113 -12.74 2.85 0.04
C VAL A 113 -13.81 3.66 -0.68
N SER A 114 -13.65 3.91 -2.00
CA SER A 114 -14.57 4.76 -2.77
C SER A 114 -15.61 4.00 -3.59
N LYS A 115 -15.37 2.70 -3.91
CA LYS A 115 -16.21 1.92 -4.82
C LYS A 115 -16.57 0.52 -4.35
N LEU A 116 -15.66 -0.19 -3.66
CA LEU A 116 -15.85 -1.60 -3.36
C LEU A 116 -16.48 -1.84 -1.99
N SER A 117 -16.26 -0.95 -1.02
CA SER A 117 -16.87 -1.00 0.31
C SER A 117 -18.33 -0.53 0.29
N ASN A 118 -19.12 -1.18 -0.56
CA ASN A 118 -20.50 -0.79 -0.87
C ASN A 118 -21.46 -1.39 0.17
N VAL A 119 -21.69 -0.67 1.28
CA VAL A 119 -22.52 -1.15 2.38
C VAL A 119 -23.96 -0.63 2.25
N VAL A 120 -24.14 0.62 1.79
CA VAL A 120 -25.44 1.30 1.75
C VAL A 120 -25.73 1.89 0.36
N ASP A 121 -24.69 2.44 -0.30
CA ASP A 121 -24.81 3.12 -1.58
C ASP A 121 -23.54 2.94 -2.45
N ASP A 122 -23.47 3.66 -3.56
CA ASP A 122 -22.34 3.58 -4.52
C ASP A 122 -21.12 4.43 -4.13
N TYR A 123 -21.12 5.06 -2.96
CA TYR A 123 -20.03 5.95 -2.50
C TYR A 123 -18.98 5.27 -1.62
N GLY A 124 -19.02 3.95 -1.54
CA GLY A 124 -18.08 3.17 -0.74
C GLY A 124 -18.21 3.50 0.76
N MET A 125 -17.09 3.85 1.39
CA MET A 125 -17.07 4.28 2.81
C MET A 125 -17.55 5.72 3.03
N ASN A 126 -17.89 6.44 1.97
CA ASN A 126 -18.36 7.83 2.01
C ASN A 126 -17.42 8.76 2.81
N LEU A 127 -16.12 8.66 2.55
CA LEU A 127 -15.09 9.46 3.20
C LEU A 127 -15.04 10.89 2.65
N THR A 128 -14.62 11.84 3.50
CA THR A 128 -14.43 13.22 3.06
C THR A 128 -13.26 13.37 2.11
N TYR A 129 -13.29 14.36 1.22
CA TYR A 129 -12.21 14.62 0.26
C TYR A 129 -10.84 14.85 0.91
N PRO A 130 -10.69 15.55 2.04
CA PRO A 130 -9.40 15.65 2.72
C PRO A 130 -8.82 14.29 3.15
N VAL A 131 -9.66 13.36 3.61
CA VAL A 131 -9.22 11.99 3.94
C VAL A 131 -8.78 11.25 2.68
N LEU A 132 -9.60 11.29 1.61
CA LEU A 132 -9.26 10.67 0.33
C LEU A 132 -7.97 11.25 -0.26
N ALA A 133 -7.81 12.58 -0.24
CA ALA A 133 -6.59 13.23 -0.71
C ALA A 133 -5.36 12.83 0.11
N THR A 134 -5.53 12.63 1.42
CA THR A 134 -4.43 12.25 2.32
C THR A 134 -3.92 10.83 2.06
N ILE A 135 -4.76 9.89 1.61
CA ILE A 135 -4.34 8.54 1.26
C ILE A 135 -3.78 8.43 -0.18
N ILE A 136 -3.95 9.45 -1.03
CA ILE A 136 -3.37 9.46 -2.39
C ILE A 136 -1.90 9.89 -2.30
N LYS A 137 -1.01 8.93 -2.10
CA LYS A 137 0.45 9.17 -2.03
C LYS A 137 1.02 9.74 -3.34
N TYR A 138 0.49 9.31 -4.48
CA TYR A 138 1.00 9.63 -5.82
C TYR A 138 -0.11 10.25 -6.67
N PRO A 139 -0.15 11.58 -6.86
CA PRO A 139 -1.19 12.23 -7.65
C PRO A 139 -0.95 12.07 -9.17
N CYS A 140 -0.69 10.85 -9.61
CA CYS A 140 -0.41 10.53 -11.01
C CYS A 140 -1.02 9.20 -11.44
N THR A 141 -1.30 9.07 -12.72
CA THR A 141 -1.77 7.83 -13.36
C THR A 141 -0.62 6.89 -13.68
N SER A 142 -0.93 5.65 -14.04
CA SER A 142 0.06 4.67 -14.48
C SER A 142 0.86 5.09 -15.73
N THR A 143 0.32 6.00 -16.55
CA THR A 143 1.00 6.57 -17.73
C THR A 143 1.98 7.68 -17.38
N GLN A 144 1.89 8.24 -16.17
CA GLN A 144 2.69 9.39 -15.73
C GLN A 144 3.83 9.02 -14.79
N ILE A 145 4.02 7.73 -14.50
CA ILE A 145 5.10 7.26 -13.62
C ILE A 145 6.45 7.67 -14.20
N ASP A 146 7.23 8.42 -13.40
CA ASP A 146 8.58 8.84 -13.74
C ASP A 146 9.40 9.07 -12.47
N LYS A 147 10.25 8.11 -12.11
CA LYS A 147 11.05 8.15 -10.89
C LYS A 147 12.06 9.32 -10.82
N ASN A 148 12.30 10.01 -11.95
CA ASN A 148 13.23 11.14 -12.02
C ASN A 148 12.54 12.48 -11.73
N LYS A 149 11.21 12.55 -11.71
CA LYS A 149 10.45 13.79 -11.51
C LYS A 149 10.21 14.15 -10.05
N GLY A 150 10.28 13.17 -9.14
CA GLY A 150 10.03 13.38 -7.72
C GLY A 150 9.32 12.19 -7.06
N VAL A 151 9.18 12.25 -5.74
CA VAL A 151 8.53 11.15 -4.98
C VAL A 151 7.07 10.95 -5.37
N GLU A 152 6.39 12.00 -5.79
CA GLU A 152 4.99 12.00 -6.21
C GLU A 152 4.72 11.25 -7.52
N TYR A 153 5.77 10.97 -8.31
CA TYR A 153 5.69 10.23 -9.58
C TYR A 153 6.32 8.84 -9.53
N LYS A 154 6.70 8.35 -8.35
CA LYS A 154 7.37 7.03 -8.19
C LYS A 154 6.48 5.87 -8.62
N LYS A 155 5.17 5.94 -8.34
CA LYS A 155 4.16 4.93 -8.58
C LYS A 155 2.82 5.60 -8.97
N MET A 156 1.85 4.85 -9.47
CA MET A 156 0.50 5.38 -9.67
C MET A 156 -0.25 5.52 -8.33
N GLY A 157 -1.11 6.53 -8.21
CA GLY A 157 -1.94 6.74 -7.02
C GLY A 157 -3.41 6.44 -7.22
N TYR A 158 -3.84 6.29 -8.47
CA TYR A 158 -5.22 5.92 -8.82
C TYR A 158 -5.26 5.25 -10.18
N MET A 159 -6.27 4.40 -10.37
CA MET A 159 -6.51 3.65 -11.59
C MET A 159 -7.41 4.44 -12.55
N TYR A 160 -7.49 4.01 -13.80
CA TYR A 160 -8.40 4.58 -14.80
C TYR A 160 -9.84 4.71 -14.29
N SER A 161 -10.32 3.72 -13.56
CA SER A 161 -11.68 3.72 -12.99
C SER A 161 -11.94 4.83 -11.97
N GLU A 162 -10.91 5.40 -11.36
CA GLU A 162 -10.97 6.47 -10.36
C GLU A 162 -10.55 7.84 -10.91
N ASN A 163 -10.26 7.98 -12.22
CA ASN A 163 -9.87 9.27 -12.83
C ASN A 163 -10.84 10.41 -12.51
N ASP A 164 -12.14 10.17 -12.67
CA ASP A 164 -13.16 11.20 -12.41
C ASP A 164 -13.21 11.59 -10.93
N LEU A 165 -13.09 10.62 -10.03
CA LEU A 165 -13.05 10.88 -8.58
C LEU A 165 -11.82 11.69 -8.21
N TYR A 166 -10.64 11.30 -8.71
CA TYR A 166 -9.40 12.05 -8.45
C TYR A 166 -9.50 13.49 -8.96
N ASN A 167 -9.98 13.69 -10.18
CA ASN A 167 -10.15 15.03 -10.77
C ASN A 167 -11.12 15.88 -9.94
N HIS A 168 -12.19 15.29 -9.42
CA HIS A 168 -13.13 15.97 -8.56
C HIS A 168 -12.49 16.37 -7.21
N ILE A 169 -11.81 15.46 -6.54
CA ILE A 169 -11.04 15.75 -5.30
C ILE A 169 -10.02 16.86 -5.54
N ASN A 170 -9.24 16.75 -6.61
CA ASN A 170 -8.20 17.72 -6.97
C ASN A 170 -8.76 19.13 -7.20
N THR A 171 -9.92 19.22 -7.83
CA THR A 171 -10.59 20.50 -8.11
C THR A 171 -11.19 21.10 -6.85
N GLU A 172 -11.95 20.32 -6.08
CA GLU A 172 -12.63 20.79 -4.85
C GLU A 172 -11.64 21.26 -3.77
N LEU A 173 -10.48 20.59 -3.67
CA LEU A 173 -9.45 20.98 -2.71
C LEU A 173 -8.39 21.95 -3.29
N GLY A 174 -8.48 22.31 -4.56
CA GLY A 174 -7.56 23.24 -5.21
C GLY A 174 -6.11 22.73 -5.25
N LEU A 175 -5.88 21.41 -5.34
CA LEU A 175 -4.53 20.84 -5.23
C LEU A 175 -3.64 21.06 -6.45
N GLY A 176 -4.23 21.37 -7.63
CA GLY A 176 -3.48 21.62 -8.87
C GLY A 176 -2.60 20.43 -9.30
N GLY A 177 -3.02 19.19 -9.01
CA GLY A 177 -2.24 17.99 -9.30
C GLY A 177 -1.08 17.73 -8.34
N LYS A 178 -1.04 18.43 -7.21
CA LYS A 178 0.00 18.28 -6.16
C LYS A 178 -0.47 17.33 -5.07
N ARG A 179 0.49 16.85 -4.27
CA ARG A 179 0.21 16.09 -3.05
C ARG A 179 -0.53 16.95 -2.03
N HIS A 180 -1.53 16.37 -1.36
CA HIS A 180 -2.12 17.01 -0.20
C HIS A 180 -1.07 17.13 0.94
N PRO A 181 -0.97 18.27 1.65
CA PRO A 181 0.07 18.49 2.69
C PRO A 181 0.15 17.38 3.75
N LEU A 182 -0.97 16.78 4.12
CA LEU A 182 -1.01 15.71 5.13
C LEU A 182 -0.45 14.36 4.65
N VAL A 183 -0.27 14.17 3.35
CA VAL A 183 0.37 12.95 2.80
C VAL A 183 1.79 12.79 3.34
N PHE A 184 2.55 13.88 3.43
CA PHE A 184 3.93 13.85 3.94
C PHE A 184 4.02 13.39 5.40
N LEU A 185 3.01 13.75 6.20
CA LEU A 185 2.93 13.32 7.60
C LEU A 185 2.43 11.87 7.72
N LEU A 186 1.53 11.46 6.84
CA LEU A 186 1.08 10.06 6.78
C LEU A 186 2.23 9.13 6.41
N GLU A 187 3.00 9.46 5.37
CA GLU A 187 4.18 8.68 4.97
C GLU A 187 5.22 8.61 6.09
N ALA A 188 5.52 9.74 6.74
CA ALA A 188 6.45 9.74 7.85
C ALA A 188 5.95 8.92 9.04
N ALA A 189 4.65 8.92 9.33
CA ALA A 189 4.05 8.12 10.39
C ALA A 189 4.15 6.63 10.10
N ASP A 190 3.90 6.23 8.86
CA ASP A 190 4.02 4.87 8.34
C ASP A 190 5.48 4.37 8.45
N ASP A 191 6.43 5.10 7.89
CA ASP A 191 7.86 4.79 7.96
C ASP A 191 8.37 4.66 9.39
N ILE A 192 8.00 5.58 10.29
CA ILE A 192 8.39 5.51 11.72
C ILE A 192 7.82 4.25 12.37
N ALA A 193 6.56 3.93 12.11
CA ALA A 193 5.91 2.74 12.67
C ALA A 193 6.61 1.48 12.20
N TYR A 194 6.82 1.35 10.89
CA TYR A 194 7.45 0.21 10.25
C TYR A 194 8.89 0.00 10.74
N LEU A 195 9.78 0.99 10.55
CA LEU A 195 11.18 0.90 10.93
C LEU A 195 11.38 0.52 12.40
N THR A 196 10.57 1.09 13.30
CA THR A 196 10.71 0.82 14.73
C THR A 196 10.08 -0.52 15.14
N ALA A 197 9.03 -0.99 14.47
CA ALA A 197 8.44 -2.30 14.71
C ALA A 197 9.34 -3.42 14.18
N ASP A 198 9.93 -3.26 13.02
CA ASP A 198 10.78 -4.26 12.39
C ASP A 198 12.02 -4.59 13.22
N ILE A 199 12.64 -3.60 13.85
CA ILE A 199 13.77 -3.82 14.78
C ILE A 199 13.34 -4.71 15.94
N GLU A 200 12.19 -4.40 16.58
CA GLU A 200 11.70 -5.18 17.73
C GLU A 200 11.31 -6.59 17.31
N ASP A 201 10.63 -6.74 16.19
CA ASP A 201 10.19 -8.04 15.67
C ASP A 201 11.37 -8.90 15.23
N ALA A 202 12.38 -8.33 14.59
CA ALA A 202 13.62 -9.02 14.24
C ALA A 202 14.34 -9.52 15.49
N HIS A 203 14.38 -8.71 16.55
CA HIS A 203 14.95 -9.11 17.83
C HIS A 203 14.16 -10.26 18.47
N LYS A 204 12.84 -10.13 18.59
CA LYS A 204 11.96 -11.19 19.14
C LYS A 204 12.04 -12.51 18.38
N LYS A 205 12.24 -12.46 17.07
CA LYS A 205 12.42 -13.63 16.20
C LYS A 205 13.86 -14.17 16.22
N GLY A 206 14.76 -13.57 17.01
CA GLY A 206 16.17 -13.96 17.09
C GLY A 206 16.98 -13.70 15.81
N MET A 207 16.49 -12.82 14.95
CA MET A 207 17.20 -12.44 13.71
C MET A 207 18.34 -11.47 14.00
N ILE A 208 18.21 -10.61 15.00
CA ILE A 208 19.24 -9.68 15.46
C ILE A 208 19.31 -9.71 17.00
N MET A 209 20.53 -9.78 17.54
CA MET A 209 20.74 -9.66 18.99
C MET A 209 20.84 -8.19 19.40
N LEU A 210 20.48 -7.87 20.65
CA LEU A 210 20.67 -6.51 21.20
C LEU A 210 22.13 -6.04 21.04
N THR A 211 23.09 -6.92 21.32
CA THR A 211 24.52 -6.65 21.16
C THR A 211 24.91 -6.27 19.73
N ASP A 212 24.34 -6.93 18.72
CA ASP A 212 24.61 -6.62 17.32
C ASP A 212 24.01 -5.26 16.93
N PHE A 213 22.77 -4.99 17.37
CA PHE A 213 22.12 -3.69 17.13
C PHE A 213 22.92 -2.54 17.76
N LEU A 214 23.35 -2.68 19.03
CA LEU A 214 24.15 -1.67 19.71
C LEU A 214 25.54 -1.50 19.07
N LYS A 215 26.14 -2.58 18.56
CA LYS A 215 27.40 -2.51 17.82
C LYS A 215 27.24 -1.68 16.55
N ILE A 216 26.19 -1.94 15.74
CA ILE A 216 25.87 -1.15 14.54
C ILE A 216 25.75 0.35 14.91
N LEU A 217 24.99 0.69 15.96
CA LEU A 217 24.84 2.08 16.37
C LEU A 217 26.18 2.68 16.85
N THR A 218 27.03 1.90 17.53
CA THR A 218 28.33 2.37 18.03
C THR A 218 29.31 2.73 16.91
N GLU A 219 29.22 2.06 15.76
CA GLU A 219 30.01 2.40 14.56
C GLU A 219 29.68 3.78 14.02
N HIS A 220 28.53 4.35 14.38
CA HIS A 220 28.04 5.67 13.98
C HIS A 220 27.88 6.66 15.16
N LYS A 221 28.57 6.45 16.27
CA LYS A 221 28.44 7.23 17.52
C LYS A 221 28.75 8.72 17.38
N ASP A 222 29.44 9.14 16.32
CA ASP A 222 29.76 10.54 16.06
C ASP A 222 28.55 11.34 15.57
N ASN A 223 27.48 10.67 15.12
CA ASN A 223 26.20 11.30 14.85
C ASN A 223 25.50 11.66 16.17
N PRO A 224 25.11 12.94 16.40
CA PRO A 224 24.49 13.38 17.65
C PRO A 224 23.23 12.60 18.02
N PHE A 225 22.39 12.27 17.03
CA PHE A 225 21.15 11.51 17.23
C PHE A 225 21.43 10.10 17.73
N ILE A 226 22.42 9.42 17.14
CA ILE A 226 22.83 8.06 17.52
C ILE A 226 23.53 8.07 18.88
N SER A 227 24.39 9.06 19.14
CA SER A 227 25.05 9.25 20.45
C SER A 227 24.03 9.36 21.58
N GLU A 228 22.92 10.05 21.35
CA GLU A 228 21.83 10.18 22.31
C GLU A 228 21.13 8.85 22.58
N ILE A 229 20.91 8.03 21.54
CA ILE A 229 20.34 6.67 21.70
C ILE A 229 21.27 5.79 22.56
N LEU A 230 22.58 5.84 22.31
CA LEU A 230 23.56 5.07 23.08
C LEU A 230 23.64 5.54 24.54
N SER A 231 23.49 6.85 24.77
CA SER A 231 23.40 7.41 26.13
C SER A 231 22.14 6.91 26.87
N GLU A 232 21.00 6.89 26.19
CA GLU A 232 19.77 6.33 26.75
C GLU A 232 19.88 4.82 27.04
N ASN A 233 20.55 4.08 26.17
CA ASN A 233 20.85 2.68 26.45
C ASN A 233 21.56 2.53 27.79
N THR A 234 22.63 3.31 28.03
CA THR A 234 23.37 3.29 29.30
C THR A 234 22.48 3.62 30.51
N ARG A 235 21.51 4.53 30.32
CA ARG A 235 20.53 4.88 31.35
C ARG A 235 19.57 3.71 31.64
N TYR A 236 19.09 3.03 30.61
CA TYR A 236 18.17 1.90 30.76
C TYR A 236 18.86 0.68 31.39
N GLU A 237 20.15 0.43 31.09
CA GLU A 237 20.96 -0.61 31.75
C GLU A 237 21.03 -0.35 33.24
N LYS A 238 21.42 0.86 33.67
CA LYS A 238 21.45 1.23 35.10
C LYS A 238 20.08 1.13 35.77
N GLN A 239 19.02 1.50 35.07
CA GLN A 239 17.66 1.38 35.60
C GLN A 239 17.26 -0.06 35.79
N TRP A 240 17.65 -0.96 34.86
CA TRP A 240 17.37 -2.38 34.94
C TRP A 240 18.18 -3.04 36.12
N GLU A 241 19.43 -2.67 36.30
CA GLU A 241 20.25 -3.12 37.43
C GLU A 241 19.62 -2.81 38.80
N LEU A 242 18.95 -1.66 38.93
CA LEU A 242 18.25 -1.24 40.16
C LEU A 242 16.96 -2.03 40.38
N THR A 243 16.26 -2.41 39.32
CA THR A 243 14.97 -3.11 39.38
C THR A 243 14.90 -4.16 38.27
N PRO A 244 15.59 -5.30 38.42
CA PRO A 244 15.67 -6.34 37.40
C PRO A 244 14.30 -6.92 37.07
N ILE A 245 14.01 -6.99 35.76
CA ILE A 245 12.80 -7.61 35.20
C ILE A 245 13.25 -8.79 34.34
N PRO A 246 12.56 -9.93 34.29
CA PRO A 246 12.91 -11.04 33.41
C PRO A 246 12.96 -10.59 31.94
N GLY A 247 13.98 -11.05 31.20
CA GLY A 247 14.13 -10.74 29.79
C GLY A 247 14.83 -9.40 29.52
N HIS A 248 16.02 -9.21 30.06
CA HIS A 248 16.89 -8.04 29.97
C HIS A 248 16.93 -7.46 28.55
N ASP A 249 17.35 -8.24 27.53
CA ASP A 249 17.52 -7.74 26.17
C ASP A 249 16.20 -7.25 25.56
N ASN A 250 15.10 -7.96 25.80
CA ASN A 250 13.77 -7.54 25.37
C ASN A 250 13.34 -6.22 26.03
N TYR A 251 13.62 -6.05 27.32
CA TYR A 251 13.32 -4.82 28.03
C TYR A 251 14.09 -3.64 27.43
N ILE A 252 15.41 -3.79 27.26
CA ILE A 252 16.26 -2.73 26.69
C ILE A 252 15.83 -2.39 25.26
N MET A 253 15.64 -3.42 24.41
CA MET A 253 15.22 -3.20 23.01
C MET A 253 13.88 -2.45 22.93
N GLN A 254 12.91 -2.82 23.76
CA GLN A 254 11.61 -2.16 23.80
C GLN A 254 11.72 -0.68 24.25
N ARG A 255 12.56 -0.39 25.23
CA ARG A 255 12.80 0.98 25.72
C ARG A 255 13.49 1.81 24.64
N LEU A 256 14.51 1.27 23.98
CA LEU A 256 15.18 1.93 22.85
C LEU A 256 14.22 2.21 21.70
N ARG A 257 13.37 1.24 21.32
CA ARG A 257 12.35 1.45 20.31
C ARG A 257 11.43 2.63 20.61
N ILE A 258 10.93 2.72 21.86
CA ILE A 258 10.06 3.81 22.29
C ILE A 258 10.79 5.15 22.18
N PHE A 259 12.04 5.20 22.63
CA PHE A 259 12.87 6.40 22.56
C PHE A 259 13.14 6.82 21.11
N ILE A 260 13.61 5.91 20.26
CA ILE A 260 13.87 6.13 18.84
C ILE A 260 12.60 6.67 18.15
N LYS A 261 11.45 6.03 18.38
CA LYS A 261 10.16 6.47 17.83
C LYS A 261 9.83 7.92 18.23
N GLY A 262 9.98 8.27 19.50
CA GLY A 262 9.73 9.64 19.98
C GLY A 262 10.64 10.67 19.33
N LYS A 263 11.92 10.35 19.19
CA LYS A 263 12.91 11.22 18.53
C LYS A 263 12.63 11.40 17.04
N MET A 264 12.24 10.33 16.34
CA MET A 264 11.86 10.41 14.91
C MET A 264 10.62 11.29 14.72
N ILE A 265 9.61 11.18 15.58
CA ILE A 265 8.42 12.06 15.56
C ILE A 265 8.82 13.53 15.71
N SER A 266 9.70 13.85 16.68
CA SER A 266 10.20 15.23 16.87
C SER A 266 10.95 15.73 15.65
N SER A 267 11.79 14.89 15.04
CA SER A 267 12.56 15.23 13.83
C SER A 267 11.65 15.50 12.61
N VAL A 268 10.57 14.75 12.47
CA VAL A 268 9.57 14.95 11.40
C VAL A 268 8.81 16.27 11.62
N LYS A 269 8.43 16.56 12.86
CA LYS A 269 7.82 17.86 13.22
C LYS A 269 8.69 19.03 12.79
N GLU A 270 9.97 19.01 13.16
CA GLU A 270 10.94 20.05 12.80
C GLU A 270 11.11 20.17 11.28
N ALA A 271 11.20 19.03 10.58
CA ALA A 271 11.29 19.00 9.13
C ALA A 271 10.03 19.56 8.45
N PHE A 272 8.84 19.24 8.93
CA PHE A 272 7.59 19.80 8.44
C PHE A 272 7.54 21.32 8.66
N GLU A 273 7.90 21.78 9.85
CA GLU A 273 7.93 23.20 10.18
C GLU A 273 8.91 23.99 9.30
N LYS A 274 10.11 23.46 9.08
CA LYS A 274 11.14 24.06 8.24
C LYS A 274 10.70 24.19 6.78
N ASN A 275 10.04 23.16 6.25
CA ASN A 275 9.60 23.08 4.85
C ASN A 275 8.13 23.50 4.66
N TYR A 276 7.50 24.08 5.68
CA TYR A 276 6.07 24.40 5.71
C TYR A 276 5.58 25.13 4.45
N LYS A 277 6.31 26.19 4.04
CA LYS A 277 5.91 26.99 2.88
C LYS A 277 5.92 26.16 1.60
N ASP A 278 6.99 25.41 1.34
CA ASP A 278 7.13 24.61 0.12
C ASP A 278 6.10 23.47 0.09
N ILE A 279 5.76 22.90 1.25
CA ILE A 279 4.71 21.88 1.37
C ILE A 279 3.34 22.48 1.04
N MET A 280 3.00 23.64 1.61
CA MET A 280 1.71 24.28 1.39
C MET A 280 1.57 24.84 -0.03
N ASP A 281 2.66 25.28 -0.65
CA ASP A 281 2.71 25.77 -2.04
C ASP A 281 2.79 24.59 -3.07
N GLY A 282 2.89 23.34 -2.60
CA GLY A 282 3.02 22.15 -3.43
C GLY A 282 4.35 22.04 -4.20
N ASN A 283 5.40 22.65 -3.69
CA ASN A 283 6.75 22.65 -4.27
C ASN A 283 7.72 21.69 -3.58
N PHE A 284 7.28 21.05 -2.49
CA PHE A 284 8.07 20.07 -1.77
C PHE A 284 7.88 18.66 -2.37
N SER A 285 8.97 18.01 -2.81
CA SER A 285 8.96 16.73 -3.53
C SER A 285 9.91 15.69 -2.90
N GLN A 286 10.09 15.75 -1.56
CA GLN A 286 10.92 14.82 -0.80
C GLN A 286 10.12 14.16 0.32
N GLU A 287 10.65 13.09 0.90
CA GLU A 287 10.11 12.46 2.11
C GLU A 287 10.58 13.25 3.34
N LEU A 288 9.69 13.51 4.31
CA LEU A 288 10.05 14.29 5.51
C LEU A 288 11.16 13.64 6.33
N LEU A 289 11.18 12.32 6.44
CA LEU A 289 12.26 11.62 7.14
C LEU A 289 13.60 11.79 6.45
N SER A 290 13.64 11.86 5.12
CA SER A 290 14.88 12.01 4.35
C SER A 290 15.54 13.39 4.53
N VAL A 291 14.77 14.42 4.90
CA VAL A 291 15.26 15.78 5.16
C VAL A 291 15.31 16.12 6.65
N SER A 292 14.99 15.17 7.52
CA SER A 292 15.00 15.31 8.98
C SER A 292 16.36 14.99 9.59
N SER A 293 16.55 15.36 10.85
CA SER A 293 17.74 14.97 11.64
C SER A 293 17.83 13.46 11.88
N ALA A 294 16.76 12.70 11.67
CA ALA A 294 16.72 11.25 11.80
C ALA A 294 17.22 10.50 10.54
N ASN A 295 17.47 11.18 9.41
CA ASN A 295 17.78 10.56 8.13
C ASN A 295 18.94 9.55 8.20
N GLU A 296 20.02 9.86 8.89
CA GLU A 296 21.16 8.95 9.00
C GLU A 296 20.80 7.67 9.76
N LEU A 297 20.05 7.78 10.86
CA LEU A 297 19.53 6.60 11.56
C LEU A 297 18.62 5.74 10.67
N VAL A 298 17.73 6.37 9.90
CA VAL A 298 16.86 5.66 8.96
C VAL A 298 17.68 4.88 7.94
N ASN A 299 18.71 5.50 7.37
CA ASN A 299 19.59 4.85 6.40
C ASN A 299 20.38 3.68 7.02
N ILE A 300 20.84 3.81 8.27
CA ILE A 300 21.54 2.74 9.00
C ILE A 300 20.57 1.57 9.24
N ILE A 301 19.35 1.85 9.73
CA ILE A 301 18.35 0.81 9.96
C ILE A 301 18.06 0.07 8.65
N ARG A 302 17.76 0.77 7.56
CA ARG A 302 17.44 0.17 6.26
C ARG A 302 18.60 -0.67 5.71
N ARG A 303 19.83 -0.15 5.74
CA ARG A 303 21.01 -0.81 5.16
C ARG A 303 21.57 -1.92 6.06
N ASP A 304 21.74 -1.63 7.35
CA ASP A 304 22.53 -2.47 8.23
C ASP A 304 21.70 -3.40 9.12
N VAL A 305 20.40 -3.11 9.30
CA VAL A 305 19.47 -3.97 10.03
C VAL A 305 18.53 -4.70 9.06
N GLU A 306 17.69 -3.98 8.31
CA GLU A 306 16.66 -4.60 7.47
C GLU A 306 17.27 -5.45 6.34
N GLN A 307 18.20 -4.89 5.56
CA GLN A 307 18.81 -5.64 4.46
C GLN A 307 19.59 -6.85 4.95
N LYS A 308 20.42 -6.70 6.01
CA LYS A 308 21.31 -7.78 6.47
C LYS A 308 20.59 -8.87 7.24
N TYR A 309 19.65 -8.52 8.11
CA TYR A 309 19.04 -9.45 9.04
C TYR A 309 17.61 -9.86 8.70
N ILE A 310 16.86 -9.01 7.97
CA ILE A 310 15.45 -9.25 7.68
C ILE A 310 15.26 -9.76 6.25
N TYR A 311 15.57 -8.93 5.24
CA TYR A 311 15.20 -9.22 3.85
C TYR A 311 15.88 -10.45 3.22
N TYR A 312 17.09 -10.79 3.65
CA TYR A 312 17.79 -11.98 3.18
C TYR A 312 17.58 -13.22 4.08
N SER A 313 16.65 -13.15 5.03
CA SER A 313 16.35 -14.29 5.88
C SER A 313 15.70 -15.42 5.07
N ARG A 314 15.99 -16.67 5.48
CA ARG A 314 15.40 -17.88 4.88
C ARG A 314 13.86 -17.85 4.92
N ASN A 315 13.29 -17.22 5.95
CA ASN A 315 11.84 -17.13 6.10
C ASN A 315 11.23 -16.23 5.04
N ILE A 316 11.83 -15.06 4.76
CA ILE A 316 11.37 -14.15 3.69
C ILE A 316 11.49 -14.82 2.32
N THR A 317 12.59 -15.57 2.06
CA THR A 317 12.72 -16.34 0.81
C THR A 317 11.59 -17.35 0.63
N LYS A 318 11.20 -18.06 1.70
CA LYS A 318 10.06 -19.00 1.65
C LYS A 318 8.75 -18.28 1.35
N THR A 319 8.49 -17.16 2.04
CA THR A 319 7.29 -16.35 1.82
C THR A 319 7.22 -15.84 0.39
N LYS A 320 8.35 -15.38 -0.18
CA LYS A 320 8.43 -15.00 -1.60
C LYS A 320 8.01 -16.12 -2.53
N LEU A 321 8.60 -17.32 -2.37
CA LEU A 321 8.27 -18.47 -3.22
C LEU A 321 6.79 -18.88 -3.08
N GLN A 322 6.25 -18.81 -1.87
CA GLN A 322 4.84 -19.09 -1.62
C GLN A 322 3.93 -18.05 -2.26
N SER A 323 4.23 -16.75 -2.14
CA SER A 323 3.43 -15.68 -2.74
C SER A 323 3.36 -15.80 -4.26
N TYR A 324 4.49 -16.07 -4.93
CA TYR A 324 4.53 -16.32 -6.38
C TYR A 324 3.59 -17.48 -6.75
N GLN A 325 3.72 -18.63 -6.10
CA GLN A 325 2.92 -19.81 -6.41
C GLN A 325 1.42 -19.59 -6.17
N ILE A 326 1.06 -18.94 -5.06
CA ILE A 326 -0.33 -18.72 -4.66
C ILE A 326 -0.99 -17.73 -5.62
N ILE A 327 -0.43 -16.54 -5.77
CA ILE A 327 -1.03 -15.46 -6.59
C ILE A 327 -1.08 -15.85 -8.06
N ASP A 328 -0.02 -16.47 -8.61
CA ASP A 328 0.00 -16.96 -9.99
C ASP A 328 -1.15 -17.96 -10.23
N THR A 329 -1.34 -18.91 -9.32
CA THR A 329 -2.43 -19.89 -9.42
C THR A 329 -3.81 -19.21 -9.36
N LEU A 330 -3.99 -18.23 -8.45
CA LEU A 330 -5.24 -17.49 -8.36
C LEU A 330 -5.53 -16.72 -9.66
N LEU A 331 -4.56 -15.98 -10.17
CA LEU A 331 -4.71 -15.21 -11.41
C LEU A 331 -4.99 -16.10 -12.61
N ASN A 332 -4.25 -17.19 -12.79
CA ASN A 332 -4.46 -18.15 -13.86
C ASN A 332 -5.86 -18.79 -13.83
N ARG A 333 -6.48 -18.82 -12.65
CA ARG A 333 -7.80 -19.39 -12.44
C ARG A 333 -8.92 -18.39 -12.60
N PHE A 334 -8.78 -17.22 -11.94
CA PHE A 334 -9.84 -16.22 -11.91
C PHE A 334 -9.91 -15.38 -13.19
N VAL A 335 -8.79 -15.09 -13.87
CA VAL A 335 -8.81 -14.27 -15.09
C VAL A 335 -9.65 -14.89 -16.21
N PRO A 336 -9.51 -16.14 -16.60
CA PRO A 336 -10.43 -16.73 -17.59
C PRO A 336 -11.88 -16.79 -17.07
N SER A 337 -12.10 -17.04 -15.79
CA SER A 337 -13.43 -17.26 -15.22
C SER A 337 -14.32 -16.00 -15.27
N VAL A 338 -13.75 -14.79 -15.15
CA VAL A 338 -14.53 -13.53 -15.23
C VAL A 338 -15.03 -13.23 -16.65
N PHE A 339 -14.47 -13.87 -17.66
CA PHE A 339 -14.93 -13.76 -19.05
C PHE A 339 -15.82 -14.93 -19.47
N ASN A 340 -15.47 -16.14 -19.05
CA ASN A 340 -16.08 -17.39 -19.51
C ASN A 340 -17.20 -17.87 -18.60
N GLY A 341 -17.15 -17.49 -17.32
CA GLY A 341 -18.10 -17.94 -16.30
C GLY A 341 -19.47 -17.29 -16.49
N LYS A 342 -20.51 -18.03 -16.12
CA LYS A 342 -21.89 -17.57 -16.04
C LYS A 342 -22.31 -17.42 -14.59
N ASN A 343 -23.42 -16.69 -14.36
CA ASN A 343 -23.97 -16.54 -13.02
C ASN A 343 -24.21 -17.89 -12.33
N ALA A 344 -24.02 -17.93 -11.01
CA ALA A 344 -24.20 -19.15 -10.21
C ALA A 344 -25.55 -19.83 -10.48
N GLY A 345 -25.50 -21.14 -10.68
CA GLY A 345 -26.71 -21.96 -10.99
C GLY A 345 -27.09 -22.06 -12.46
N SER A 346 -26.35 -21.37 -13.38
CA SER A 346 -26.61 -21.45 -14.81
C SER A 346 -25.76 -22.52 -15.53
N SER A 347 -24.65 -22.96 -14.92
CA SER A 347 -23.71 -23.94 -15.47
C SER A 347 -22.82 -24.51 -14.37
N ASP A 348 -22.52 -25.83 -14.46
CA ASP A 348 -21.57 -26.52 -13.59
C ASP A 348 -20.17 -26.61 -14.21
N ASP A 349 -19.88 -25.79 -15.23
CA ASP A 349 -18.55 -25.74 -15.80
C ASP A 349 -17.56 -25.05 -14.86
N LYS A 350 -16.30 -25.38 -15.03
CA LYS A 350 -15.20 -24.98 -14.18
C LYS A 350 -15.07 -23.44 -14.01
N ASP A 351 -15.30 -22.68 -15.09
CA ASP A 351 -15.18 -21.22 -15.06
C ASP A 351 -16.35 -20.60 -14.31
N SER A 352 -17.58 -21.12 -14.49
CA SER A 352 -18.77 -20.67 -13.76
C SER A 352 -18.65 -20.96 -12.25
N LEU A 353 -18.17 -22.14 -11.86
CA LEU A 353 -17.91 -22.48 -10.47
C LEU A 353 -16.86 -21.55 -9.87
N THR A 354 -15.74 -21.29 -10.58
CA THR A 354 -14.70 -20.38 -10.13
C THR A 354 -15.22 -18.93 -10.00
N TYR A 355 -15.98 -18.44 -10.98
CA TYR A 355 -16.61 -17.11 -10.93
C TYR A 355 -17.54 -16.95 -9.72
N SER A 356 -18.25 -18.01 -9.34
CA SER A 356 -19.15 -17.99 -8.19
C SER A 356 -18.46 -17.81 -6.84
N LEU A 357 -17.15 -18.08 -6.74
CA LEU A 357 -16.34 -17.85 -5.54
C LEU A 357 -16.05 -16.35 -5.29
N ILE A 358 -16.16 -15.51 -6.32
CA ILE A 358 -15.95 -14.07 -6.18
C ILE A 358 -17.10 -13.46 -5.40
N SER A 359 -16.79 -12.61 -4.43
CA SER A 359 -17.76 -11.90 -3.60
C SER A 359 -18.84 -11.19 -4.43
N ASN A 360 -20.09 -11.30 -4.00
CA ASN A 360 -21.23 -10.66 -4.65
C ASN A 360 -21.06 -9.14 -4.81
N ASN A 361 -20.48 -8.47 -3.81
CA ASN A 361 -20.28 -7.02 -3.85
C ASN A 361 -19.33 -6.62 -4.99
N TYR A 362 -18.22 -7.33 -5.14
CA TYR A 362 -17.27 -7.07 -6.23
C TYR A 362 -17.88 -7.37 -7.60
N ARG A 363 -18.61 -8.48 -7.73
CA ARG A 363 -19.34 -8.82 -8.96
C ARG A 363 -20.35 -7.74 -9.32
N TYR A 364 -21.14 -7.26 -8.35
CA TYR A 364 -22.11 -6.18 -8.56
C TYR A 364 -21.48 -4.93 -9.17
N VAL A 365 -20.34 -4.47 -8.63
CA VAL A 365 -19.63 -3.28 -9.15
C VAL A 365 -19.18 -3.51 -10.59
N CYS A 366 -18.61 -4.67 -10.90
CA CYS A 366 -18.17 -5.03 -12.25
C CYS A 366 -19.37 -5.11 -13.22
N GLU A 367 -20.41 -5.84 -12.87
CA GLU A 367 -21.60 -6.06 -13.72
C GLU A 367 -22.29 -4.74 -14.03
N LYS A 368 -22.40 -3.82 -13.04
CA LYS A 368 -22.95 -2.48 -13.24
C LYS A 368 -22.16 -1.68 -14.28
N LYS A 369 -20.81 -1.78 -14.27
CA LYS A 369 -19.93 -1.08 -15.20
C LYS A 369 -19.86 -1.74 -16.59
N CYS A 370 -20.06 -3.05 -16.66
CA CYS A 370 -20.07 -3.82 -17.89
C CYS A 370 -21.44 -3.83 -18.58
N LYS A 371 -22.53 -3.38 -17.89
CA LYS A 371 -23.89 -3.36 -18.45
C LYS A 371 -23.93 -2.58 -19.76
N GLU A 372 -24.59 -3.18 -20.76
CA GLU A 372 -24.77 -2.59 -22.10
C GLU A 372 -23.48 -2.40 -22.93
N LYS A 373 -22.34 -2.93 -22.49
CA LYS A 373 -21.09 -2.90 -23.24
C LYS A 373 -20.85 -4.22 -23.96
N GLU A 374 -20.33 -4.12 -25.18
CA GLU A 374 -19.90 -5.30 -25.94
C GLU A 374 -18.76 -6.03 -25.23
N TYR A 375 -18.63 -7.34 -25.47
CA TYR A 375 -17.63 -8.19 -24.80
C TYR A 375 -16.18 -7.74 -25.06
N ASN A 376 -15.91 -7.14 -26.22
CA ASN A 376 -14.61 -6.63 -26.66
C ASN A 376 -14.45 -5.11 -26.44
N ASP A 377 -15.41 -4.46 -25.79
CA ASP A 377 -15.27 -3.06 -25.36
C ASP A 377 -14.10 -2.93 -24.36
N PRO A 378 -13.20 -1.97 -24.56
CA PRO A 378 -12.04 -1.77 -23.67
C PRO A 378 -12.43 -1.67 -22.19
N GLU A 379 -13.53 -0.99 -21.87
CA GLU A 379 -13.99 -0.85 -20.49
C GLU A 379 -14.59 -2.14 -19.93
N ASN A 380 -15.29 -2.94 -20.76
CA ASN A 380 -15.78 -4.24 -20.33
C ASN A 380 -14.61 -5.16 -19.95
N ILE A 381 -13.58 -5.21 -20.81
CA ILE A 381 -12.37 -6.00 -20.55
C ILE A 381 -11.69 -5.50 -19.25
N TYR A 382 -11.51 -4.20 -19.14
CA TYR A 382 -10.84 -3.58 -18.01
C TYR A 382 -11.53 -3.88 -16.67
N TYR A 383 -12.86 -3.66 -16.58
CA TYR A 383 -13.60 -3.92 -15.35
C TYR A 383 -13.67 -5.39 -14.96
N ARG A 384 -13.65 -6.31 -15.94
CA ARG A 384 -13.53 -7.74 -15.64
C ARG A 384 -12.17 -8.14 -15.10
N LEU A 385 -11.09 -7.58 -15.63
CA LEU A 385 -9.75 -7.76 -15.07
C LEU A 385 -9.61 -7.11 -13.69
N LEU A 386 -10.18 -5.91 -13.49
CA LEU A 386 -10.25 -5.27 -12.18
C LEU A 386 -11.00 -6.12 -11.15
N LEU A 387 -12.09 -6.79 -11.53
CA LEU A 387 -12.81 -7.70 -10.62
C LEU A 387 -11.88 -8.77 -10.05
N VAL A 388 -10.93 -9.27 -10.84
CA VAL A 388 -9.97 -10.25 -10.35
C VAL A 388 -8.98 -9.63 -9.39
N THR A 389 -8.39 -8.47 -9.74
CA THR A 389 -7.45 -7.78 -8.83
C THR A 389 -8.13 -7.29 -7.56
N ASP A 390 -9.38 -6.78 -7.65
CA ASP A 390 -10.19 -6.40 -6.50
C ASP A 390 -10.40 -7.57 -5.54
N PHE A 391 -10.74 -8.74 -6.08
CA PHE A 391 -11.01 -9.92 -5.28
C PHE A 391 -9.74 -10.47 -4.64
N ILE A 392 -8.63 -10.55 -5.39
CA ILE A 392 -7.36 -11.05 -4.86
C ILE A 392 -6.78 -10.05 -3.84
N ALA A 393 -6.77 -8.76 -4.15
CA ALA A 393 -6.26 -7.75 -3.22
C ALA A 393 -7.10 -7.60 -1.94
N GLY A 394 -8.37 -7.98 -1.98
CA GLY A 394 -9.23 -8.03 -0.80
C GLY A 394 -9.03 -9.26 0.10
N MET A 395 -8.14 -10.18 -0.25
CA MET A 395 -7.85 -11.37 0.55
C MET A 395 -6.81 -11.06 1.63
N THR A 396 -6.94 -11.74 2.78
CA THR A 396 -5.81 -11.90 3.72
C THR A 396 -4.86 -12.99 3.22
N ASP A 397 -3.63 -13.03 3.73
CA ASP A 397 -2.65 -14.08 3.40
C ASP A 397 -3.23 -15.49 3.63
N THR A 398 -3.90 -15.68 4.77
CA THR A 398 -4.55 -16.94 5.12
C THR A 398 -5.66 -17.30 4.13
N TYR A 399 -6.53 -16.35 3.77
CA TYR A 399 -7.60 -16.60 2.83
C TYR A 399 -7.09 -16.92 1.42
N ALA A 400 -6.04 -16.22 0.97
CA ALA A 400 -5.38 -16.52 -0.30
C ALA A 400 -4.78 -17.94 -0.33
N MET A 401 -4.19 -18.36 0.78
CA MET A 401 -3.65 -19.72 0.96
C MET A 401 -4.77 -20.78 0.97
N ASP A 402 -5.86 -20.55 1.67
CA ASP A 402 -7.02 -21.43 1.70
C ASP A 402 -7.67 -21.58 0.30
N MET A 403 -7.78 -20.46 -0.43
CA MET A 403 -8.27 -20.45 -1.81
C MET A 403 -7.34 -21.23 -2.76
N TYR A 404 -6.03 -21.06 -2.60
CA TYR A 404 -5.03 -21.84 -3.34
C TYR A 404 -5.20 -23.35 -3.08
N HIS A 405 -5.32 -23.75 -1.83
CA HIS A 405 -5.54 -25.14 -1.46
C HIS A 405 -6.85 -25.72 -2.03
N LEU A 406 -7.92 -24.92 -1.99
CA LEU A 406 -9.20 -25.28 -2.60
C LEU A 406 -9.03 -25.55 -4.11
N LEU A 407 -8.40 -24.62 -4.83
CA LEU A 407 -8.27 -24.67 -6.28
C LEU A 407 -7.30 -25.77 -6.78
N THR A 408 -6.33 -26.16 -5.96
CA THR A 408 -5.32 -27.19 -6.26
C THR A 408 -5.63 -28.54 -5.64
N ALA A 409 -6.70 -28.66 -4.83
CA ALA A 409 -7.08 -29.87 -4.10
C ALA A 409 -5.96 -30.43 -3.20
N THR A 410 -5.06 -29.55 -2.69
CA THR A 410 -3.92 -29.96 -1.87
C THR A 410 -4.29 -30.19 -0.40
N ASN A 411 -5.38 -29.63 0.09
CA ASN A 411 -6.02 -30.09 1.32
C ASN A 411 -6.98 -31.21 0.91
N GLY A 412 -6.72 -32.45 1.34
CA GLY A 412 -7.69 -33.54 1.17
C GLY A 412 -9.08 -33.04 1.58
N ILE A 413 -10.10 -33.45 0.85
CA ILE A 413 -11.49 -33.11 1.14
C ILE A 413 -11.77 -33.56 2.59
N ASN A 414 -11.57 -32.67 3.55
CA ASN A 414 -12.09 -32.87 4.89
C ASN A 414 -13.61 -32.66 4.78
N GLN A 415 -14.29 -33.76 4.71
CA GLN A 415 -15.75 -33.86 4.86
C GLN A 415 -16.17 -33.45 6.26
#